data_f07e32d9c363f040828060f0404ea0e9
#
_entry.id   f07e32d9c363f040828060f0404ea0e9
#
_cell.length_a   1.000
_cell.length_b   1.000
_cell.length_c   1.000
_cell.angle_alpha   90.00
_cell.angle_beta   90.00
_cell.angle_gamma   90.00
#
_symmetry.space_group_name_H-M   'P 1'
#
loop_
_entity.id
_entity.type
_entity.pdbx_description
1 polymer ?
#
loop_
_entity_poly.entity_id
_entity_poly.type
_entity_poly.pdbx_seq_one_letter_code
_entity_poly.pdbx_strand_id
1 'polypeptide(L)'
;MAIKFSAHYPFKAPQVKFLNHCFHPNISPLGDICLDILKENWSALYDVRTILLSIQSLLGEPNLDSPLDQQAAKLWGQDDDYRKIVMEKVKQQIHD
;
A
#
# COMPACT_ATOMS: atom_id res chain seq x y z
N MET A 1 -1.90 -4.98 -8.85
CA MET A 1 -2.27 -3.61 -8.43
C MET A 1 -3.14 -2.98 -9.51
N ALA A 2 -4.19 -2.30 -9.10
CA ALA A 2 -5.10 -1.61 -10.02
C ALA A 2 -5.00 -0.11 -9.81
N ILE A 3 -4.98 0.64 -10.92
CA ILE A 3 -4.99 2.10 -10.90
C ILE A 3 -6.22 2.57 -11.68
N LYS A 4 -7.12 3.31 -11.03
CA LYS A 4 -8.32 3.85 -11.66
C LYS A 4 -8.22 5.36 -11.77
N PHE A 5 -8.36 5.87 -13.00
CA PHE A 5 -8.37 7.30 -13.27
C PHE A 5 -9.81 7.80 -13.36
N SER A 6 -10.12 8.86 -12.61
CA SER A 6 -11.42 9.52 -12.71
C SER A 6 -11.44 10.51 -13.87
N ALA A 7 -12.64 11.03 -14.21
CA ALA A 7 -12.80 12.09 -15.20
C ALA A 7 -12.08 13.40 -14.77
N HIS A 8 -11.71 13.52 -13.50
CA HIS A 8 -11.05 14.71 -12.96
C HIS A 8 -9.52 14.57 -12.92
N TYR A 9 -8.97 13.45 -13.39
CA TYR A 9 -7.53 13.29 -13.53
C TYR A 9 -7.01 14.26 -14.60
N PRO A 10 -5.88 14.96 -14.43
CA PRO A 10 -4.90 14.86 -13.35
C PRO A 10 -5.14 15.79 -12.14
N PHE A 11 -6.29 16.48 -12.07
CA PHE A 11 -6.58 17.41 -10.97
C PHE A 11 -6.92 16.69 -9.68
N LYS A 12 -7.44 15.47 -9.79
CA LYS A 12 -7.63 14.57 -8.65
C LYS A 12 -6.74 13.35 -8.79
N ALA A 13 -6.24 12.86 -7.65
CA ALA A 13 -5.43 11.66 -7.63
C ALA A 13 -6.21 10.46 -8.17
N PRO A 14 -5.55 9.52 -8.87
CA PRO A 14 -6.20 8.27 -9.23
C PRO A 14 -6.37 7.40 -7.98
N GLN A 15 -7.29 6.42 -8.06
CA GLN A 15 -7.42 5.40 -7.03
C GLN A 15 -6.42 4.28 -7.31
N VAL A 16 -5.64 3.91 -6.31
CA VAL A 16 -4.66 2.82 -6.42
C VAL A 16 -4.98 1.80 -5.35
N LYS A 17 -5.01 0.53 -5.75
CA LYS A 17 -5.39 -0.57 -4.86
C LYS A 17 -4.60 -1.81 -5.20
N PHE A 18 -4.14 -2.55 -4.17
CA PHE A 18 -3.58 -3.87 -4.36
C PHE A 18 -4.71 -4.88 -4.57
N LEU A 19 -4.62 -5.69 -5.61
CA LEU A 19 -5.62 -6.72 -5.92
C LEU A 19 -5.44 -7.95 -5.03
N ASN A 20 -4.20 -8.26 -4.64
CA ASN A 20 -3.89 -9.33 -3.71
C ASN A 20 -3.56 -8.74 -2.34
N HIS A 21 -3.82 -9.51 -1.28
CA HIS A 21 -3.50 -9.05 0.07
C HIS A 21 -1.98 -8.84 0.22
N CYS A 22 -1.60 -7.66 0.70
CA CYS A 22 -0.22 -7.32 1.01
C CYS A 22 -0.12 -7.01 2.50
N PHE A 23 0.68 -7.79 3.25
CA PHE A 23 0.85 -7.58 4.67
C PHE A 23 1.84 -6.45 4.92
N HIS A 24 1.31 -5.25 5.16
CA HIS A 24 2.12 -4.03 5.32
C HIS A 24 1.37 -3.04 6.21
N PRO A 25 2.07 -2.27 7.06
CA PRO A 25 1.41 -1.32 7.98
C PRO A 25 0.48 -0.31 7.30
N ASN A 26 0.77 0.10 6.07
CA ASN A 26 0.01 1.15 5.38
C ASN A 26 -0.87 0.61 4.26
N ILE A 27 -1.14 -0.70 4.25
CA ILE A 27 -2.03 -1.33 3.28
C ILE A 27 -3.08 -2.12 4.05
N SER A 28 -4.37 -1.80 3.80
CA SER A 28 -5.47 -2.49 4.45
C SER A 28 -5.61 -3.93 3.93
N PRO A 29 -6.32 -4.82 4.65
CA PRO A 29 -6.62 -6.16 4.14
C PRO A 29 -7.39 -6.15 2.82
N LEU A 30 -8.08 -5.06 2.50
CA LEU A 30 -8.81 -4.90 1.24
C LEU A 30 -7.94 -4.35 0.10
N GLY A 31 -6.67 -4.00 0.38
CA GLY A 31 -5.75 -3.49 -0.61
C GLY A 31 -5.66 -1.97 -0.70
N ASP A 32 -6.35 -1.24 0.16
CA ASP A 32 -6.28 0.22 0.20
C ASP A 32 -4.91 0.68 0.70
N ILE A 33 -4.36 1.72 0.08
CA ILE A 33 -3.02 2.23 0.38
C ILE A 33 -3.13 3.59 1.07
N CYS A 34 -2.49 3.72 2.24
CA CYS A 34 -2.35 5.00 2.92
C CYS A 34 -1.07 5.70 2.45
N LEU A 35 -1.21 6.57 1.46
CA LEU A 35 -0.11 7.32 0.86
C LEU A 35 -0.55 8.76 0.64
N ASP A 36 0.20 9.72 1.18
CA ASP A 36 -0.19 11.14 1.21
C ASP A 36 -0.35 11.74 -0.19
N ILE A 37 0.50 11.37 -1.15
CA ILE A 37 0.38 11.90 -2.51
C ILE A 37 -0.88 11.42 -3.23
N LEU A 38 -1.54 10.37 -2.74
CA LEU A 38 -2.82 9.89 -3.28
C LEU A 38 -4.02 10.57 -2.62
N LYS A 39 -3.77 11.47 -1.68
CA LYS A 39 -4.80 12.18 -0.90
C LYS A 39 -4.53 13.67 -0.92
N GLU A 40 -4.24 14.25 0.27
CA GLU A 40 -4.09 15.70 0.46
C GLU A 40 -2.87 16.29 -0.25
N ASN A 41 -1.82 15.52 -0.48
CA ASN A 41 -0.59 16.00 -1.11
C ASN A 41 -0.49 15.65 -2.60
N TRP A 42 -1.62 15.34 -3.24
CA TRP A 42 -1.65 15.10 -4.68
C TRP A 42 -1.31 16.38 -5.46
N SER A 43 -0.57 16.22 -6.54
CA SER A 43 -0.27 17.30 -7.49
C SER A 43 -0.56 16.85 -8.92
N ALA A 44 -1.13 17.74 -9.72
CA ALA A 44 -1.38 17.48 -11.14
C ALA A 44 -0.09 17.27 -11.95
N LEU A 45 1.07 17.59 -11.36
CA LEU A 45 2.38 17.32 -11.96
C LEU A 45 2.84 15.87 -11.81
N TYR A 46 2.19 15.11 -10.93
CA TYR A 46 2.53 13.69 -10.72
C TYR A 46 1.96 12.84 -11.84
N ASP A 47 2.64 11.74 -12.11
CA ASP A 47 2.24 10.75 -13.11
C ASP A 47 2.31 9.34 -12.50
N VAL A 48 2.03 8.32 -13.33
CA VAL A 48 2.05 6.92 -12.89
C VAL A 48 3.43 6.53 -12.37
N ARG A 49 4.51 7.02 -12.98
CA ARG A 49 5.87 6.73 -12.54
C ARG A 49 6.11 7.25 -11.12
N THR A 50 5.68 8.49 -10.83
CA THR A 50 5.79 9.09 -9.50
C THR A 50 5.03 8.24 -8.48
N ILE A 51 3.81 7.81 -8.81
CA ILE A 51 2.99 6.97 -7.95
C ILE A 51 3.69 5.65 -7.64
N LEU A 52 4.21 4.97 -8.66
CA LEU A 52 4.86 3.67 -8.48
C LEU A 52 6.14 3.79 -7.65
N LEU A 53 6.94 4.83 -7.87
CA LEU A 53 8.15 5.06 -7.08
C LEU A 53 7.83 5.37 -5.62
N SER A 54 6.75 6.12 -5.37
CA SER A 54 6.32 6.47 -4.02
C SER A 54 5.79 5.24 -3.28
N ILE A 55 5.07 4.36 -3.96
CA ILE A 55 4.60 3.10 -3.37
C ILE A 55 5.79 2.20 -3.04
N GLN A 56 6.77 2.10 -3.93
CA GLN A 56 7.98 1.32 -3.69
C GLN A 56 8.72 1.81 -2.44
N SER A 57 8.84 3.11 -2.29
CA SER A 57 9.45 3.71 -1.10
C SER A 57 8.65 3.40 0.17
N LEU A 58 7.33 3.48 0.10
CA LEU A 58 6.44 3.17 1.22
C LEU A 58 6.58 1.71 1.68
N LEU A 59 6.72 0.79 0.73
CA LEU A 59 6.87 -0.64 1.05
C LEU A 59 8.14 -0.90 1.85
N GLY A 60 9.21 -0.14 1.61
CA GLY A 60 10.47 -0.27 2.35
C GLY A 60 10.52 0.53 3.65
N GLU A 61 9.79 1.64 3.72
CA GLU A 61 9.78 2.53 4.87
C GLU A 61 8.35 2.94 5.21
N PRO A 62 7.63 2.12 6.00
CA PRO A 62 6.24 2.41 6.31
C PRO A 62 6.09 3.58 7.29
N ASN A 63 4.93 4.24 7.22
CA ASN A 63 4.51 5.20 8.23
C ASN A 63 3.79 4.44 9.34
N LEU A 64 4.36 4.42 10.53
CA LEU A 64 3.84 3.68 11.69
C LEU A 64 2.92 4.53 12.58
N ASP A 65 2.75 5.82 12.28
CA ASP A 65 1.94 6.72 13.11
C ASP A 65 0.44 6.44 13.00
N SER A 66 -0.04 6.09 11.79
CA SER A 66 -1.46 5.81 11.55
C SER A 66 -1.61 4.59 10.65
N PRO A 67 -1.33 3.38 11.18
CA PRO A 67 -1.35 2.19 10.34
C PRO A 67 -2.77 1.75 9.98
N LEU A 68 -2.94 1.21 8.76
CA LEU A 68 -4.17 0.55 8.32
C LEU A 68 -4.21 -0.91 8.76
N ASP A 69 -3.05 -1.52 8.97
CA ASP A 69 -2.92 -2.89 9.49
C ASP A 69 -2.07 -2.83 10.76
N GLN A 70 -2.73 -2.92 11.91
CA GLN A 70 -2.07 -2.80 13.19
C GLN A 70 -1.17 -3.99 13.50
N GLN A 71 -1.53 -5.20 13.05
CA GLN A 71 -0.70 -6.38 13.23
C GLN A 71 0.63 -6.23 12.47
N ALA A 72 0.57 -5.77 11.23
CA ALA A 72 1.77 -5.52 10.43
C ALA A 72 2.65 -4.44 11.08
N ALA A 73 2.02 -3.38 11.62
CA ALA A 73 2.77 -2.31 12.29
C ALA A 73 3.49 -2.80 13.55
N LYS A 74 2.84 -3.66 14.33
CA LYS A 74 3.44 -4.23 15.55
C LYS A 74 4.62 -5.13 15.23
N LEU A 75 4.55 -5.87 14.14
CA LEU A 75 5.59 -6.84 13.75
C LEU A 75 6.69 -6.22 12.90
N TRP A 76 6.52 -4.97 12.46
CA TRP A 76 7.55 -4.31 11.67
C TRP A 76 8.84 -4.20 12.46
N GLY A 77 9.95 -4.70 11.89
CA GLY A 77 11.23 -4.77 12.58
C GLY A 77 11.47 -6.08 13.32
N GLN A 78 10.44 -6.92 13.47
CA GLN A 78 10.57 -8.28 14.02
C GLN A 78 10.60 -9.25 12.84
N ASP A 79 11.71 -9.30 12.14
CA ASP A 79 11.83 -9.88 10.81
C ASP A 79 11.31 -11.31 10.69
N ASP A 80 11.62 -12.17 11.67
CA ASP A 80 11.21 -13.58 11.62
C ASP A 80 9.69 -13.72 11.74
N ASP A 81 9.08 -13.01 12.68
CA ASP A 81 7.63 -13.06 12.89
C ASP A 81 6.88 -12.44 11.71
N TYR A 82 7.36 -11.31 11.22
CA TYR A 82 6.77 -10.64 10.06
C TYR A 82 6.82 -11.53 8.82
N ARG A 83 7.99 -12.13 8.56
CA ARG A 83 8.19 -13.03 7.43
C ARG A 83 7.26 -14.24 7.49
N LYS A 84 7.08 -14.80 8.69
CA LYS A 84 6.22 -15.95 8.92
C LYS A 84 4.77 -15.63 8.55
N ILE A 85 4.26 -14.47 8.98
CA ILE A 85 2.90 -14.04 8.64
C ILE A 85 2.76 -13.81 7.13
N VAL A 86 3.74 -13.16 6.51
CA VAL A 86 3.73 -12.94 5.05
C VAL A 86 3.65 -14.26 4.30
N MET A 87 4.44 -15.24 4.71
CA MET A 87 4.43 -16.57 4.07
C MET A 87 3.09 -17.27 4.22
N GLU A 88 2.45 -17.17 5.38
CA GLU A 88 1.10 -17.72 5.57
C GLU A 88 0.08 -17.06 4.64
N LYS A 89 0.12 -15.73 4.51
CA LYS A 89 -0.79 -14.99 3.63
C LYS A 89 -0.58 -15.36 2.16
N VAL A 90 0.67 -15.52 1.73
CA VAL A 90 1.00 -15.94 0.35
C VAL A 90 0.46 -17.34 0.09
N LYS A 91 0.62 -18.27 1.02
CA LYS A 91 0.08 -19.63 0.88
C LYS A 91 -1.43 -19.64 0.74
N GLN A 92 -2.14 -18.82 1.52
CA GLN A 92 -3.58 -18.68 1.42
C GLN A 92 -4.01 -18.20 0.03
N GLN A 93 -3.30 -17.24 -0.53
CA GLN A 93 -3.60 -16.70 -1.87
C GLN A 93 -3.36 -17.72 -2.98
N ILE A 94 -2.35 -18.57 -2.84
CA ILE A 94 -2.04 -19.62 -3.82
C ILE A 94 -3.12 -20.72 -3.84
N HIS A 95 -3.68 -21.04 -2.68
CA HIS A 95 -4.66 -22.13 -2.55
C HIS A 95 -6.11 -21.68 -2.74
N ASP A 96 -6.36 -20.40 -2.71
CA ASP A 96 -7.66 -19.83 -2.98
C ASP A 96 -7.85 -19.57 -4.49
#